data_c4610236467f45e2f3d1135f278d61d4
#
_entry.id   c4610236467f45e2f3d1135f278d61d4
#
_cell.length_a   1.000
_cell.length_b   1.000
_cell.length_c   1.000
_cell.angle_alpha   90.00
_cell.angle_beta   90.00
_cell.angle_gamma   90.00
#
_symmetry.space_group_name_H-M   'P 1'
#
loop_
_entity.id
_entity.type
_entity.pdbx_description
1 polymer ?
#
loop_
_entity_poly.entity_id
_entity_poly.type
_entity_poly.pdbx_seq_one_letter_code
_entity_poly.pdbx_strand_id
1 'polypeptide(L)'
;MIVDAQSVKTTDLTKNSGYDGGKKISGIKRHMAVDINGLPQAILVTQANVSDRSGFSLASQNLELVQHGMVDGGYTGNDFSDQVKLILNAKTTVAKRNELHTFTVLQQRWIIERSWSWLGKCRRLWKNCERALNSSLQMVVLAFLKIVLKRY
;
A
#
# COMPACT_ATOMS: atom_id res chain seq x y z
N MET A 1 1.42 10.34 7.18
CA MET A 1 1.46 8.99 6.59
C MET A 1 0.58 8.95 5.36
N ILE A 2 1.02 8.34 4.28
CA ILE A 2 0.29 8.17 3.02
C ILE A 2 0.15 6.68 2.76
N VAL A 3 -1.06 6.22 2.43
CA VAL A 3 -1.37 4.79 2.28
C VAL A 3 -1.88 4.49 0.88
N ASP A 4 -1.42 3.39 0.31
CA ASP A 4 -1.90 2.88 -0.97
C ASP A 4 -1.70 1.35 -1.08
N ALA A 5 -2.37 0.74 -2.05
CA ALA A 5 -2.28 -0.68 -2.33
C ALA A 5 -2.01 -0.96 -3.82
N GLN A 6 -1.06 -1.85 -4.08
CA GLN A 6 -0.69 -2.28 -5.41
C GLN A 6 -0.97 -3.78 -5.61
N SER A 7 -1.81 -4.11 -6.60
CA SER A 7 -2.01 -5.50 -7.00
C SER A 7 -0.92 -5.94 -7.99
N VAL A 8 -0.35 -7.11 -7.77
CA VAL A 8 0.78 -7.65 -8.53
C VAL A 8 0.47 -9.08 -8.98
N LYS A 9 0.71 -9.35 -10.25
CA LYS A 9 0.55 -10.71 -10.81
C LYS A 9 1.51 -11.68 -10.14
N THR A 10 1.03 -12.90 -9.92
CA THR A 10 1.87 -14.01 -9.45
C THR A 10 2.27 -14.93 -10.58
N THR A 11 3.35 -15.68 -10.37
CA THR A 11 3.68 -16.86 -11.17
C THR A 11 2.89 -18.07 -10.67
N ASP A 12 2.79 -19.12 -11.48
CA ASP A 12 1.96 -20.32 -11.23
C ASP A 12 2.30 -21.09 -9.94
N LEU A 13 3.43 -20.81 -9.31
CA LEU A 13 3.93 -21.48 -8.12
C LEU A 13 3.33 -20.97 -6.80
N THR A 14 2.54 -19.90 -6.83
CA THR A 14 2.00 -19.27 -5.62
C THR A 14 0.72 -19.94 -5.16
N LYS A 15 0.72 -20.54 -3.96
CA LYS A 15 -0.44 -21.19 -3.36
C LYS A 15 -1.54 -20.22 -2.87
N ASN A 16 -1.17 -18.98 -2.59
CA ASN A 16 -2.02 -17.96 -1.95
C ASN A 16 -2.25 -16.77 -2.89
N SER A 17 -2.79 -17.02 -4.08
CA SER A 17 -3.21 -15.96 -4.99
C SER A 17 -4.71 -15.68 -4.84
N GLY A 18 -5.11 -14.42 -5.10
CA GLY A 18 -6.49 -13.99 -5.17
C GLY A 18 -6.73 -13.20 -6.46
N TYR A 19 -7.97 -12.81 -6.72
CA TYR A 19 -8.33 -12.01 -7.89
C TYR A 19 -8.83 -10.62 -7.47
N ASP A 20 -8.17 -9.58 -7.93
CA ASP A 20 -8.61 -8.20 -7.79
C ASP A 20 -9.54 -7.84 -8.95
N GLY A 21 -10.84 -7.82 -8.69
CA GLY A 21 -11.85 -7.53 -9.71
C GLY A 21 -11.78 -6.10 -10.24
N GLY A 22 -11.34 -5.14 -9.42
CA GLY A 22 -11.20 -3.73 -9.82
C GLY A 22 -10.04 -3.48 -10.77
N LYS A 23 -8.90 -4.13 -10.51
CA LYS A 23 -7.67 -4.00 -11.33
C LYS A 23 -7.52 -5.12 -12.36
N LYS A 24 -8.41 -6.13 -12.35
CA LYS A 24 -8.37 -7.33 -13.22
C LYS A 24 -7.02 -8.07 -13.14
N ILE A 25 -6.49 -8.23 -11.92
CA ILE A 25 -5.20 -8.86 -11.65
C ILE A 25 -5.41 -10.08 -10.76
N SER A 26 -4.91 -11.23 -11.21
CA SER A 26 -4.76 -12.44 -10.38
C SER A 26 -3.40 -12.45 -9.73
N GLY A 27 -3.36 -12.50 -8.39
CA GLY A 27 -2.08 -12.48 -7.67
C GLY A 27 -2.19 -12.11 -6.22
N ILE A 28 -1.24 -11.28 -5.80
CA ILE A 28 -1.15 -10.73 -4.45
C ILE A 28 -1.40 -9.23 -4.46
N LYS A 29 -1.70 -8.69 -3.30
CA LYS A 29 -1.82 -7.24 -3.07
C LYS A 29 -0.80 -6.81 -2.02
N ARG A 30 -0.04 -5.79 -2.34
CA ARG A 30 0.90 -5.13 -1.44
C ARG A 30 0.25 -3.88 -0.90
N HIS A 31 0.12 -3.78 0.41
CA HIS A 31 -0.35 -2.59 1.11
C HIS A 31 0.87 -1.90 1.71
N MET A 32 0.95 -0.61 1.56
CA MET A 32 2.09 0.17 2.06
C MET A 32 1.62 1.49 2.64
N ALA A 33 2.17 1.82 3.78
CA ALA A 33 2.06 3.13 4.39
C ALA A 33 3.46 3.77 4.41
N VAL A 34 3.59 5.00 3.92
CA VAL A 34 4.86 5.73 3.85
C VAL A 34 4.78 7.05 4.61
N ASP A 35 5.93 7.54 5.03
CA ASP A 35 6.09 8.88 5.55
C ASP A 35 6.14 9.93 4.42
N ILE A 36 6.38 11.20 4.78
CA ILE A 36 6.53 12.31 3.82
C ILE A 36 7.77 12.17 2.93
N ASN A 37 8.76 11.37 3.32
CA ASN A 37 9.96 11.10 2.55
C ASN A 37 9.77 9.92 1.58
N GLY A 38 8.66 9.19 1.69
CA GLY A 38 8.36 7.99 0.92
C GLY A 38 8.99 6.73 1.51
N LEU A 39 9.44 6.78 2.77
CA LEU A 39 9.96 5.61 3.47
C LEU A 39 8.82 4.80 4.10
N PRO A 40 8.85 3.47 3.99
CA PRO A 40 7.78 2.64 4.50
C PRO A 40 7.77 2.62 6.04
N GLN A 41 6.60 2.89 6.59
CA GLN A 41 6.30 2.75 8.02
C GLN A 41 5.58 1.42 8.30
N ALA A 42 4.78 0.96 7.34
CA ALA A 42 4.18 -0.37 7.36
C ALA A 42 4.09 -0.96 5.97
N ILE A 43 4.29 -2.26 5.88
CA ILE A 43 4.13 -3.06 4.67
C ILE A 43 3.36 -4.33 5.04
N LEU A 44 2.37 -4.67 4.24
CA LEU A 44 1.64 -5.93 4.34
C LEU A 44 1.44 -6.52 2.95
N VAL A 45 1.49 -7.84 2.85
CA VAL A 45 1.16 -8.58 1.63
C VAL A 45 0.00 -9.52 1.90
N THR A 46 -1.03 -9.42 1.07
CA THR A 46 -2.24 -10.23 1.14
C THR A 46 -2.55 -10.88 -0.20
N GLN A 47 -3.56 -11.72 -0.24
CA GLN A 47 -4.17 -12.14 -1.50
C GLN A 47 -4.81 -10.93 -2.20
N ALA A 48 -4.85 -10.92 -3.54
CA ALA A 48 -5.34 -9.76 -4.29
C ALA A 48 -6.85 -9.47 -4.11
N ASN A 49 -7.63 -10.45 -3.65
CA ASN A 49 -9.05 -10.30 -3.34
C ASN A 49 -9.34 -9.56 -2.02
N VAL A 50 -8.32 -9.37 -1.16
CA VAL A 50 -8.48 -8.59 0.08
C VAL A 50 -8.68 -7.13 -0.27
N SER A 51 -9.68 -6.49 0.36
CA SER A 51 -9.97 -5.07 0.11
C SER A 51 -8.83 -4.19 0.63
N ASP A 52 -8.65 -3.04 -0.01
CA ASP A 52 -7.60 -2.08 0.40
C ASP A 52 -7.82 -1.61 1.85
N ARG A 53 -9.08 -1.47 2.28
CA ARG A 53 -9.46 -1.12 3.66
C ARG A 53 -9.03 -2.19 4.67
N SER A 54 -9.38 -3.45 4.41
CA SER A 54 -9.02 -4.56 5.31
C SER A 54 -7.50 -4.72 5.40
N GLY A 55 -6.79 -4.58 4.28
CA GLY A 55 -5.33 -4.61 4.26
C GLY A 55 -4.70 -3.49 5.07
N PHE A 56 -5.24 -2.27 4.98
CA PHE A 56 -4.77 -1.16 5.81
C PHE A 56 -5.05 -1.40 7.30
N SER A 57 -6.23 -1.86 7.67
CA SER A 57 -6.57 -2.16 9.07
C SER A 57 -5.60 -3.18 9.67
N LEU A 58 -5.23 -4.22 8.91
CA LEU A 58 -4.23 -5.21 9.34
C LEU A 58 -2.82 -4.62 9.44
N ALA A 59 -2.42 -3.77 8.49
CA ALA A 59 -1.10 -3.12 8.49
C ALA A 59 -0.96 -2.12 9.64
N SER A 60 -2.03 -1.41 9.99
CA SER A 60 -2.03 -0.36 11.01
C SER A 60 -1.92 -0.88 12.45
N GLN A 61 -2.20 -2.16 12.69
CA GLN A 61 -2.03 -2.78 14.03
C GLN A 61 -0.59 -2.71 14.55
N ASN A 62 0.39 -2.53 13.67
CA ASN A 62 1.80 -2.42 14.01
C ASN A 62 2.35 -0.99 13.94
N LEU A 63 1.48 0.01 13.74
CA LEU A 63 1.88 1.40 13.64
C LEU A 63 1.76 2.11 14.99
N GLU A 64 2.89 2.56 15.50
CA GLU A 64 2.95 3.45 16.66
C GLU A 64 2.90 4.92 16.18
N LEU A 65 2.08 5.76 16.84
CA LEU A 65 2.04 7.22 16.73
C LEU A 65 2.01 7.83 15.30
N VAL A 66 0.86 7.81 14.67
CA VAL A 66 0.63 8.55 13.42
C VAL A 66 -0.22 9.79 13.69
N GLN A 67 0.31 10.98 13.42
CA GLN A 67 -0.41 12.24 13.63
C GLN A 67 -1.42 12.57 12.51
N HIS A 68 -1.11 12.18 11.27
CA HIS A 68 -1.94 12.45 10.08
C HIS A 68 -1.88 11.29 9.09
N GLY A 69 -3.05 10.82 8.64
CA GLY A 69 -3.19 9.80 7.60
C GLY A 69 -3.83 10.38 6.34
N MET A 70 -3.22 10.17 5.18
CA MET A 70 -3.80 10.43 3.87
C MET A 70 -4.06 9.11 3.16
N VAL A 71 -5.28 8.92 2.66
CA VAL A 71 -5.71 7.71 1.96
C VAL A 71 -6.38 8.09 0.64
N ASP A 72 -6.31 7.21 -0.35
CA ASP A 72 -6.96 7.42 -1.66
C ASP A 72 -8.48 7.31 -1.57
N GLY A 73 -9.19 7.80 -2.59
CA GLY A 73 -10.65 7.78 -2.69
C GLY A 73 -11.30 6.39 -2.61
N GLY A 74 -10.55 5.31 -2.82
CA GLY A 74 -10.99 3.92 -2.59
C GLY A 74 -11.26 3.58 -1.11
N TYR A 75 -10.76 4.42 -0.20
CA TYR A 75 -10.92 4.27 1.24
C TYR A 75 -12.08 5.13 1.80
N THR A 76 -13.13 5.34 1.01
CA THR A 76 -14.31 6.11 1.41
C THR A 76 -15.23 5.30 2.31
N GLY A 77 -15.88 5.96 3.28
CA GLY A 77 -16.87 5.41 4.21
C GLY A 77 -16.63 5.92 5.63
N ASN A 78 -17.72 6.24 6.33
CA ASN A 78 -17.66 6.73 7.72
C ASN A 78 -16.99 5.69 8.63
N ASP A 79 -17.31 4.41 8.44
CA ASP A 79 -16.75 3.29 9.23
C ASP A 79 -15.22 3.19 9.11
N PHE A 80 -14.65 3.46 7.93
CA PHE A 80 -13.20 3.44 7.73
C PHE A 80 -12.53 4.63 8.43
N SER A 81 -13.10 5.82 8.29
CA SER A 81 -12.61 7.04 8.95
C SER A 81 -12.61 6.88 10.47
N ASP A 82 -13.64 6.24 11.02
CA ASP A 82 -13.76 6.00 12.45
C ASP A 82 -12.81 4.89 12.94
N GLN A 83 -12.61 3.83 12.16
CA GLN A 83 -11.57 2.82 12.43
C GLN A 83 -10.16 3.42 12.44
N VAL A 84 -9.83 4.27 11.48
CA VAL A 84 -8.52 4.94 11.44
C VAL A 84 -8.32 5.87 12.61
N LYS A 85 -9.35 6.62 13.02
CA LYS A 85 -9.32 7.44 14.24
C LYS A 85 -9.10 6.60 15.49
N LEU A 86 -9.78 5.45 15.59
CA LEU A 86 -9.65 4.53 16.72
C LEU A 86 -8.27 3.88 16.81
N ILE A 87 -7.71 3.46 15.67
CA ILE A 87 -6.45 2.70 15.62
C ILE A 87 -5.24 3.64 15.73
N LEU A 88 -5.28 4.79 15.06
CA LEU A 88 -4.13 5.67 14.94
C LEU A 88 -4.25 6.96 15.76
N ASN A 89 -5.41 7.22 16.39
CA ASN A 89 -5.73 8.50 17.03
C ASN A 89 -5.38 9.72 16.15
N ALA A 90 -5.47 9.56 14.84
CA ALA A 90 -5.00 10.50 13.84
C ALA A 90 -6.14 11.06 12.99
N LYS A 91 -6.04 12.32 12.58
CA LYS A 91 -6.95 12.91 11.59
C LYS A 91 -6.68 12.28 10.21
N THR A 92 -7.73 11.72 9.61
CA THR A 92 -7.65 11.13 8.27
C THR A 92 -8.16 12.10 7.23
N THR A 93 -7.37 12.36 6.20
CA THR A 93 -7.79 13.11 5.01
C THR A 93 -7.96 12.12 3.86
N VAL A 94 -9.20 11.96 3.39
CA VAL A 94 -9.50 11.18 2.19
C VAL A 94 -9.27 12.07 0.99
N ALA A 95 -8.36 11.69 0.10
CA ALA A 95 -8.15 12.36 -1.17
C ALA A 95 -9.32 12.04 -2.11
N LYS A 96 -10.40 12.83 -2.04
CA LYS A 96 -11.52 12.71 -2.98
C LYS A 96 -11.07 13.23 -4.35
N ARG A 97 -11.29 12.44 -5.42
CA ARG A 97 -11.37 13.00 -6.76
C ARG A 97 -12.58 13.91 -6.78
N ASN A 98 -12.35 15.22 -6.84
CA ASN A 98 -13.44 16.15 -7.10
C ASN A 98 -14.08 15.80 -8.43
N GLU A 99 -15.38 15.62 -8.42
CA GLU A 99 -16.23 15.52 -9.57
C GLU A 99 -16.07 16.79 -10.40
N LEU A 100 -16.11 16.64 -11.73
CA LEU A 100 -16.10 17.68 -12.74
C LEU A 100 -14.72 18.23 -13.17
N HIS A 101 -14.17 17.57 -14.20
CA HIS A 101 -13.35 18.14 -15.29
C HIS A 101 -12.16 19.08 -14.96
N THR A 102 -11.85 19.31 -13.70
CA THR A 102 -10.68 20.09 -13.28
C THR A 102 -9.59 19.18 -12.73
N PHE A 103 -8.41 19.23 -13.33
CA PHE A 103 -7.20 18.58 -12.83
C PHE A 103 -6.78 19.25 -11.52
N THR A 104 -7.06 18.62 -10.40
CA THR A 104 -6.52 19.02 -9.10
C THR A 104 -5.38 18.10 -8.74
N VAL A 105 -4.18 18.66 -8.56
CA VAL A 105 -3.04 17.94 -8.03
C VAL A 105 -3.38 17.52 -6.59
N LEU A 106 -3.59 16.22 -6.37
CA LEU A 106 -3.72 15.68 -5.03
C LEU A 106 -2.39 15.83 -4.33
N GLN A 107 -2.31 16.79 -3.42
CA GLN A 107 -1.10 17.07 -2.66
C GLN A 107 -0.60 15.79 -2.00
N GLN A 108 0.68 15.49 -2.18
CA GLN A 108 1.42 14.38 -1.56
C GLN A 108 1.14 12.95 -2.11
N ARG A 109 0.15 12.70 -2.96
CA ARG A 109 -0.07 11.36 -3.54
C ARG A 109 1.15 10.86 -4.33
N TRP A 110 1.85 11.75 -5.02
CA TRP A 110 3.07 11.42 -5.77
C TRP A 110 4.17 10.77 -4.90
N ILE A 111 4.13 10.98 -3.57
CA ILE A 111 5.13 10.42 -2.65
C ILE A 111 5.04 8.89 -2.64
N ILE A 112 3.84 8.33 -2.47
CA ILE A 112 3.66 6.88 -2.46
C ILE A 112 3.83 6.27 -3.85
N GLU A 113 3.43 6.99 -4.91
CA GLU A 113 3.67 6.57 -6.30
C GLU A 113 5.17 6.48 -6.58
N ARG A 114 5.96 7.42 -6.06
CA ARG A 114 7.43 7.38 -6.11
C ARG A 114 7.98 6.15 -5.38
N SER A 115 7.44 5.82 -4.22
CA SER A 115 7.88 4.64 -3.45
C SER A 115 7.58 3.34 -4.20
N TRP A 116 6.42 3.23 -4.84
CA TRP A 116 6.11 2.12 -5.75
C TRP A 116 7.07 2.07 -6.94
N SER A 117 7.41 3.21 -7.51
CA SER A 117 8.39 3.31 -8.61
C SER A 117 9.78 2.80 -8.20
N TRP A 118 10.22 3.06 -6.97
CA TRP A 118 11.47 2.51 -6.45
C TRP A 118 11.45 0.99 -6.38
N LEU A 119 10.35 0.40 -5.90
CA LEU A 119 10.17 -1.05 -5.88
C LEU A 119 10.12 -1.65 -7.29
N GLY A 120 9.50 -0.95 -8.24
CA GLY A 120 9.41 -1.37 -9.64
C GLY A 120 10.78 -1.54 -10.32
N LYS A 121 11.83 -0.85 -9.83
CA LYS A 121 13.22 -1.02 -10.29
C LYS A 121 13.86 -2.32 -9.81
N CYS A 122 13.27 -2.99 -8.84
CA CYS A 122 13.73 -4.28 -8.34
C CYS A 122 13.14 -5.39 -9.22
N ARG A 123 13.95 -5.95 -10.15
CA ARG A 123 13.50 -6.98 -11.12
C ARG A 123 12.69 -8.10 -10.52
N ARG A 124 13.01 -8.56 -9.30
CA ARG A 124 12.30 -9.64 -8.63
C ARG A 124 10.90 -9.26 -8.14
N LEU A 125 10.60 -7.97 -8.05
CA LEU A 125 9.32 -7.48 -7.52
C LEU A 125 8.30 -7.12 -8.61
N TRP A 126 8.64 -7.15 -9.90
CA TRP A 126 7.69 -6.83 -10.98
C TRP A 126 6.54 -7.83 -11.09
N LYS A 127 6.80 -9.10 -10.73
CA LYS A 127 5.82 -10.16 -10.47
C LYS A 127 6.14 -10.80 -9.13
N ASN A 128 5.13 -11.41 -8.51
CA ASN A 128 5.39 -12.23 -7.33
C ASN A 128 5.80 -13.63 -7.76
N CYS A 129 7.02 -14.02 -7.39
CA CYS A 129 7.56 -15.36 -7.62
C CYS A 129 7.62 -16.20 -6.33
N GLU A 130 7.21 -15.63 -5.21
CA GLU A 130 7.29 -16.28 -3.91
C GLU A 130 6.07 -17.18 -3.66
N ARG A 131 6.28 -18.34 -3.03
CA ARG A 131 5.22 -19.29 -2.71
C ARG A 131 4.36 -18.85 -1.53
N ALA A 132 4.96 -18.21 -0.54
CA ALA A 132 4.30 -17.76 0.68
C ALA A 132 4.18 -16.24 0.72
N LEU A 133 3.09 -15.72 1.28
CA LEU A 133 2.88 -14.27 1.43
C LEU A 133 3.94 -13.62 2.32
N ASN A 134 4.38 -14.33 3.37
CA ASN A 134 5.45 -13.84 4.24
C ASN A 134 6.78 -13.69 3.49
N SER A 135 7.14 -14.63 2.62
CA SER A 135 8.34 -14.52 1.78
C SER A 135 8.23 -13.33 0.83
N SER A 136 7.03 -13.10 0.26
CA SER A 136 6.77 -11.92 -0.58
C SER A 136 6.95 -10.62 0.21
N LEU A 137 6.46 -10.57 1.45
CA LEU A 137 6.66 -9.44 2.36
C LEU A 137 8.15 -9.18 2.62
N GLN A 138 8.90 -10.22 2.99
CA GLN A 138 10.35 -10.09 3.25
C GLN A 138 11.12 -9.57 2.03
N MET A 139 10.74 -10.00 0.81
CA MET A 139 11.35 -9.49 -0.41
C MET A 139 11.10 -8.00 -0.63
N VAL A 140 9.92 -7.49 -0.29
CA VAL A 140 9.61 -6.05 -0.35
C VAL A 140 10.44 -5.29 0.69
N VAL A 141 10.53 -5.79 1.92
CA VAL A 141 11.32 -5.19 3.00
C VAL A 141 12.80 -5.13 2.61
N LEU A 142 13.37 -6.22 2.10
CA LEU A 142 14.76 -6.26 1.63
C LEU A 142 15.03 -5.26 0.49
N ALA A 143 14.07 -5.07 -0.42
CA ALA A 143 14.20 -4.11 -1.49
C ALA A 143 14.26 -2.67 -0.96
N PHE A 144 13.40 -2.32 0.02
CA PHE A 144 13.48 -1.01 0.68
C PHE A 144 14.76 -0.82 1.46
N LEU A 145 15.19 -1.83 2.23
CA LEU A 145 16.47 -1.79 2.95
C LEU A 145 17.64 -1.49 2.00
N LYS A 146 17.70 -2.18 0.85
CA LYS A 146 18.69 -1.89 -0.19
C LYS A 146 18.62 -0.46 -0.72
N ILE A 147 17.40 0.08 -0.91
CA ILE A 147 17.20 1.45 -1.40
C ILE A 147 17.70 2.46 -0.38
N VAL A 148 17.36 2.25 0.90
CA VAL A 148 17.82 3.11 2.01
C VAL A 148 19.34 3.08 2.12
N LEU A 149 19.96 1.90 2.17
CA LEU A 149 21.42 1.75 2.28
C LEU A 149 22.19 2.34 1.08
N LYS A 150 21.55 2.53 -0.07
CA LYS A 150 22.18 3.22 -1.22
C LYS A 150 22.08 4.74 -1.16
N ARG A 151 21.18 5.26 -0.34
CA ARG A 151 20.93 6.70 -0.23
C ARG A 151 21.70 7.36 0.91
N TYR A 152 22.04 6.58 1.92
CA TYR A 152 22.78 6.97 3.10
C TYR A 152 24.09 6.17 3.21
#